data_93b3b09c4d6d39db550f9f4f7d2a0175
#
_entry.id   93b3b09c4d6d39db550f9f4f7d2a0175
#
_cell.length_a   1.000
_cell.length_b   1.000
_cell.length_c   1.000
_cell.angle_alpha   90.00
_cell.angle_beta   90.00
_cell.angle_gamma   90.00
#
_symmetry.space_group_name_H-M   'P 1'
#
loop_
_entity.id
_entity.type
_entity.pdbx_description
1 polymer ?
#
loop_
_entity_poly.entity_id
_entity_poly.type
_entity_poly.pdbx_seq_one_letter_code
_entity_poly.pdbx_strand_id
1 'polypeptide(L)'
;HPVIHRRQRQMCIRDRYITDKKFIAIGETGLDYYYENSKKNLQKESFIEHINIARKSDLPIIVHTRDADIDTINILRNESEKGKFRGLIHCFTASEELAKAALSIGLYISISGIITFKNAETLRNTVKNIPLERILVETDAPYLSPVPLRGKRNEPAFVTHTAKFLAELFNISSKELNKITTNNFFNLFTKASLEE
;
A
#
# COMPACT_ATOMS: atom_id res chain seq x y z
N HIS A 1 -14.61 33.77 8.60
CA HIS A 1 -14.38 32.81 7.52
C HIS A 1 -14.29 31.38 8.06
N PRO A 2 -15.39 30.61 8.08
CA PRO A 2 -15.42 29.28 8.69
C PRO A 2 -14.51 28.23 8.02
N VAL A 3 -14.19 28.40 6.74
CA VAL A 3 -13.38 27.45 5.95
C VAL A 3 -11.90 27.47 6.36
N ILE A 4 -11.36 28.63 6.71
CA ILE A 4 -9.97 28.81 7.13
C ILE A 4 -9.75 28.14 8.49
N HIS A 5 -10.67 28.32 9.43
CA HIS A 5 -10.58 27.69 10.76
C HIS A 5 -10.68 26.15 10.70
N ARG A 6 -11.46 25.60 9.76
CA ARG A 6 -11.56 24.15 9.59
C ARG A 6 -10.25 23.56 9.04
N ARG A 7 -9.61 24.19 8.03
CA ARG A 7 -8.30 23.77 7.50
C ARG A 7 -7.20 23.88 8.56
N GLN A 8 -7.14 24.99 9.32
CA GLN A 8 -6.17 25.15 10.40
C GLN A 8 -6.36 24.11 11.53
N ARG A 9 -7.60 23.81 11.92
CA ARG A 9 -7.89 22.80 12.93
C ARG A 9 -7.50 21.40 12.46
N GLN A 10 -7.71 21.05 11.21
CA GLN A 10 -7.29 19.77 10.62
C GLN A 10 -5.74 19.66 10.49
N MET A 11 -5.05 20.76 10.22
CA MET A 11 -3.58 20.81 10.24
C MET A 11 -3.05 20.56 11.66
N CYS A 12 -3.56 21.26 12.67
CA CYS A 12 -3.14 21.07 14.06
C CYS A 12 -3.36 19.65 14.59
N ILE A 13 -4.44 18.97 14.17
CA ILE A 13 -4.72 17.59 14.55
C ILE A 13 -3.70 16.66 13.88
N ARG A 14 -3.43 16.84 12.57
CA ARG A 14 -2.43 16.05 11.83
C ARG A 14 -1.03 16.21 12.41
N ASP A 15 -0.60 17.45 12.69
CA ASP A 15 0.73 17.74 13.25
C ASP A 15 0.95 17.08 14.61
N ARG A 16 -0.11 16.97 15.42
CA ARG A 16 -0.07 16.28 16.72
C ARG A 16 0.16 14.77 16.56
N TYR A 17 -0.51 14.11 15.60
CA TYR A 17 -0.37 12.67 15.41
C TYR A 17 0.95 12.28 14.74
N ILE A 18 1.49 13.10 13.84
CA ILE A 18 2.76 12.83 13.14
C ILE A 18 3.93 12.65 14.14
N THR A 19 3.89 13.32 15.29
CA THR A 19 4.92 13.20 16.35
C THR A 19 4.74 11.96 17.24
N ASP A 20 3.58 11.33 17.22
CA ASP A 20 3.33 10.11 18.00
C ASP A 20 4.17 8.95 17.45
N LYS A 21 4.85 8.22 18.35
CA LYS A 21 5.69 7.07 17.98
C LYS A 21 4.91 5.93 17.33
N LYS A 22 3.62 5.79 17.66
CA LYS A 22 2.72 4.77 17.10
C LYS A 22 2.21 5.14 15.69
N PHE A 23 2.42 6.37 15.25
CA PHE A 23 2.01 6.84 13.93
C PHE A 23 3.13 6.58 12.93
N ILE A 24 3.04 5.48 12.20
CA ILE A 24 4.13 4.95 11.36
C ILE A 24 3.95 5.21 9.85
N ALA A 25 2.78 5.63 9.41
CA ALA A 25 2.48 5.88 8.00
C ALA A 25 1.34 6.88 7.80
N ILE A 26 1.21 7.41 6.60
CA ILE A 26 0.08 8.22 6.11
C ILE A 26 -0.79 7.37 5.21
N GLY A 27 -2.03 7.23 5.49
CA GLY A 27 -2.97 6.47 4.66
C GLY A 27 -4.15 5.89 5.46
N GLU A 28 -4.93 5.15 4.81
CA GLU A 28 -5.00 4.78 3.39
C GLU A 28 -5.49 5.98 2.56
N THR A 29 -4.89 6.22 1.38
CA THR A 29 -5.24 7.33 0.49
C THR A 29 -4.99 6.94 -0.96
N GLY A 30 -5.70 7.56 -1.90
CA GLY A 30 -5.53 7.27 -3.33
C GLY A 30 -6.81 7.45 -4.12
N LEU A 31 -6.96 6.62 -5.13
CA LEU A 31 -8.03 6.75 -6.12
C LEU A 31 -8.87 5.48 -6.18
N ASP A 32 -10.16 5.63 -5.98
CA ASP A 32 -11.16 4.58 -6.20
C ASP A 32 -12.22 5.08 -7.18
N TYR A 33 -12.17 4.58 -8.41
CA TYR A 33 -13.12 4.93 -9.45
C TYR A 33 -14.22 3.88 -9.62
N TYR A 34 -14.18 2.83 -8.82
CA TYR A 34 -15.20 1.80 -8.81
C TYR A 34 -16.42 2.21 -7.97
N TYR A 35 -16.18 2.68 -6.73
CA TYR A 35 -17.27 3.04 -5.83
C TYR A 35 -17.78 4.47 -5.98
N GLU A 36 -17.01 5.36 -6.58
CA GLU A 36 -17.35 6.77 -6.83
C GLU A 36 -17.89 7.53 -5.58
N ASN A 37 -17.44 7.15 -4.38
CA ASN A 37 -17.85 7.78 -3.12
C ASN A 37 -17.50 9.28 -3.06
N SER A 38 -16.62 9.75 -3.92
CA SER A 38 -16.21 11.13 -4.06
C SER A 38 -15.85 11.43 -5.52
N LYS A 39 -16.02 12.69 -5.93
CA LYS A 39 -15.65 13.13 -7.29
C LYS A 39 -14.17 12.89 -7.56
N LYS A 40 -13.83 12.36 -8.74
CA LYS A 40 -12.45 12.02 -9.15
C LYS A 40 -11.45 13.16 -8.90
N ASN A 41 -11.81 14.40 -9.20
CA ASN A 41 -10.93 15.56 -8.97
C ASN A 41 -10.62 15.76 -7.48
N LEU A 42 -11.60 15.62 -6.60
CA LEU A 42 -11.40 15.73 -5.16
C LEU A 42 -10.53 14.58 -4.60
N GLN A 43 -10.68 13.37 -5.15
CA GLN A 43 -9.81 12.26 -4.81
C GLN A 43 -8.36 12.56 -5.21
N LYS A 44 -8.11 13.06 -6.43
CA LYS A 44 -6.78 13.45 -6.91
C LYS A 44 -6.14 14.53 -6.03
N GLU A 45 -6.90 15.61 -5.74
CA GLU A 45 -6.43 16.68 -4.86
C GLU A 45 -6.05 16.16 -3.47
N SER A 46 -6.92 15.32 -2.89
CA SER A 46 -6.66 14.68 -1.59
C SER A 46 -5.43 13.79 -1.62
N PHE A 47 -5.27 12.98 -2.67
CA PHE A 47 -4.13 12.07 -2.81
C PHE A 47 -2.80 12.84 -2.90
N ILE A 48 -2.75 13.90 -3.74
CA ILE A 48 -1.58 14.78 -3.86
C ILE A 48 -1.23 15.42 -2.51
N GLU A 49 -2.23 15.90 -1.77
CA GLU A 49 -1.99 16.50 -0.45
C GLU A 49 -1.43 15.48 0.56
N HIS A 50 -1.92 14.23 0.55
CA HIS A 50 -1.37 13.18 1.40
C HIS A 50 0.07 12.81 1.04
N ILE A 51 0.43 12.78 -0.26
CA ILE A 51 1.83 12.61 -0.69
C ILE A 51 2.70 13.76 -0.16
N ASN A 52 2.21 14.99 -0.24
CA ASN A 52 2.93 16.16 0.30
C ASN A 52 3.15 16.06 1.82
N ILE A 53 2.15 15.59 2.56
CA ILE A 53 2.27 15.36 4.01
C ILE A 53 3.28 14.25 4.29
N ALA A 54 3.20 13.12 3.59
CA ALA A 54 4.12 12.00 3.71
C ALA A 54 5.57 12.45 3.48
N ARG A 55 5.81 13.23 2.42
CA ARG A 55 7.12 13.81 2.11
C ARG A 55 7.64 14.72 3.21
N LYS A 56 6.81 15.64 3.72
CA LYS A 56 7.18 16.61 4.77
C LYS A 56 7.45 15.95 6.12
N SER A 57 6.76 14.87 6.44
CA SER A 57 6.88 14.15 7.71
C SER A 57 7.87 13.00 7.68
N ASP A 58 8.45 12.71 6.51
CA ASP A 58 9.27 11.52 6.25
C ASP A 58 8.58 10.19 6.66
N LEU A 59 7.25 10.13 6.51
CA LEU A 59 6.46 8.94 6.76
C LEU A 59 6.10 8.26 5.44
N PRO A 60 6.04 6.91 5.40
CA PRO A 60 5.56 6.19 4.23
C PRO A 60 4.09 6.51 3.94
N ILE A 61 3.73 6.54 2.66
CA ILE A 61 2.33 6.63 2.22
C ILE A 61 1.80 5.24 1.87
N ILE A 62 0.57 4.94 2.29
CA ILE A 62 -0.17 3.73 1.94
C ILE A 62 -1.17 4.09 0.85
N VAL A 63 -0.91 3.61 -0.38
CA VAL A 63 -1.66 4.01 -1.57
C VAL A 63 -2.69 2.96 -1.94
N HIS A 64 -3.94 3.39 -1.99
CA HIS A 64 -5.05 2.65 -2.58
C HIS A 64 -5.22 3.01 -4.06
N THR A 65 -5.52 2.02 -4.90
CA THR A 65 -5.93 2.26 -6.29
C THR A 65 -6.93 1.19 -6.75
N ARG A 66 -8.02 1.65 -7.36
CA ARG A 66 -9.02 0.78 -7.97
C ARG A 66 -9.62 1.45 -9.20
N ASP A 67 -9.51 0.77 -10.36
CA ASP A 67 -9.94 1.27 -11.67
C ASP A 67 -9.38 2.68 -12.01
N ALA A 68 -8.17 3.00 -11.50
CA ALA A 68 -7.57 4.33 -11.55
C ALA A 68 -6.08 4.32 -11.92
N ASP A 69 -5.57 3.26 -12.53
CA ASP A 69 -4.14 3.02 -12.78
C ASP A 69 -3.45 4.20 -13.47
N ILE A 70 -4.03 4.72 -14.56
CA ILE A 70 -3.43 5.81 -15.35
C ILE A 70 -3.25 7.06 -14.51
N ASP A 71 -4.28 7.47 -13.78
CA ASP A 71 -4.23 8.66 -12.94
C ASP A 71 -3.30 8.46 -11.73
N THR A 72 -3.28 7.25 -11.15
CA THR A 72 -2.36 6.90 -10.07
C THR A 72 -0.90 6.98 -10.55
N ILE A 73 -0.58 6.39 -11.71
CA ILE A 73 0.76 6.46 -12.32
C ILE A 73 1.18 7.91 -12.53
N ASN A 74 0.31 8.72 -13.14
CA ASN A 74 0.61 10.12 -13.44
C ASN A 74 0.87 10.95 -12.18
N ILE A 75 0.04 10.78 -11.15
CA ILE A 75 0.22 11.49 -9.87
C ILE A 75 1.52 11.05 -9.20
N LEU A 76 1.78 9.75 -9.09
CA LEU A 76 2.99 9.23 -8.44
C LEU A 76 4.26 9.75 -9.14
N ARG A 77 4.31 9.74 -10.47
CA ARG A 77 5.44 10.26 -11.25
C ARG A 77 5.62 11.76 -11.03
N ASN A 78 4.57 12.54 -11.25
CA ASN A 78 4.62 14.00 -11.10
C ASN A 78 5.03 14.42 -9.67
N GLU A 79 4.54 13.72 -8.65
CA GLU A 79 4.91 14.02 -7.28
C GLU A 79 6.33 13.56 -6.93
N SER A 80 6.85 12.50 -7.56
CA SER A 80 8.23 12.05 -7.36
C SER A 80 9.26 13.05 -7.92
N GLU A 81 8.92 13.76 -9.00
CA GLU A 81 9.74 14.83 -9.57
C GLU A 81 9.88 16.04 -8.63
N LYS A 82 8.85 16.31 -7.81
CA LYS A 82 8.86 17.41 -6.82
C LYS A 82 9.69 17.07 -5.58
N GLY A 83 10.02 15.81 -5.37
CA GLY A 83 10.84 15.33 -4.27
C GLY A 83 10.48 13.92 -3.83
N LYS A 84 11.46 13.22 -3.28
CA LYS A 84 11.32 11.82 -2.85
C LYS A 84 10.27 11.65 -1.76
N PHE A 85 9.56 10.56 -1.78
CA PHE A 85 8.70 10.04 -0.72
C PHE A 85 8.78 8.52 -0.71
N ARG A 86 8.42 7.91 0.42
CA ARG A 86 8.41 6.45 0.60
C ARG A 86 6.98 5.97 0.68
N GLY A 87 6.71 4.72 0.35
CA GLY A 87 5.38 4.15 0.49
C GLY A 87 5.22 2.80 -0.15
N LEU A 88 3.98 2.39 -0.24
CA LEU A 88 3.57 1.14 -0.87
C LEU A 88 2.25 1.31 -1.63
N ILE A 89 2.04 0.47 -2.64
CA ILE A 89 0.71 0.21 -3.18
C ILE A 89 0.08 -0.91 -2.36
N HIS A 90 -0.97 -0.60 -1.65
CA HIS A 90 -1.73 -1.53 -0.81
C HIS A 90 -2.64 -2.41 -1.65
N CYS A 91 -2.84 -3.64 -1.20
CA CYS A 91 -3.77 -4.63 -1.79
C CYS A 91 -3.68 -4.69 -3.33
N PHE A 92 -2.44 -4.85 -3.83
CA PHE A 92 -2.14 -4.71 -5.25
C PHE A 92 -2.94 -5.69 -6.11
N THR A 93 -3.76 -5.14 -7.00
CA THR A 93 -4.57 -5.87 -8.00
C THR A 93 -4.56 -5.17 -9.35
N ALA A 94 -3.68 -4.20 -9.50
CA ALA A 94 -3.58 -3.29 -10.62
C ALA A 94 -2.72 -3.85 -11.79
N SER A 95 -2.50 -3.02 -12.81
CA SER A 95 -1.73 -3.38 -14.00
C SER A 95 -0.23 -3.53 -13.73
N GLU A 96 0.45 -4.24 -14.62
CA GLU A 96 1.92 -4.35 -14.62
C GLU A 96 2.58 -2.96 -14.80
N GLU A 97 1.96 -2.06 -15.57
CA GLU A 97 2.40 -0.70 -15.79
C GLU A 97 2.43 0.11 -14.49
N LEU A 98 1.42 -0.05 -13.64
CA LEU A 98 1.40 0.60 -12.32
C LEU A 98 2.47 0.00 -11.41
N ALA A 99 2.66 -1.33 -11.41
CA ALA A 99 3.73 -1.95 -10.64
C ALA A 99 5.10 -1.39 -11.05
N LYS A 100 5.40 -1.35 -12.35
CA LYS A 100 6.65 -0.77 -12.89
C LYS A 100 6.83 0.71 -12.50
N ALA A 101 5.77 1.50 -12.60
CA ALA A 101 5.82 2.92 -12.22
C ALA A 101 6.08 3.10 -10.72
N ALA A 102 5.42 2.34 -9.87
CA ALA A 102 5.62 2.38 -8.42
C ALA A 102 7.05 1.96 -8.04
N LEU A 103 7.54 0.86 -8.62
CA LEU A 103 8.90 0.36 -8.40
C LEU A 103 9.97 1.36 -8.86
N SER A 104 9.76 2.05 -9.98
CA SER A 104 10.73 3.01 -10.53
C SER A 104 10.98 4.20 -9.62
N ILE A 105 10.01 4.56 -8.78
CA ILE A 105 10.14 5.62 -7.76
C ILE A 105 10.43 5.08 -6.36
N GLY A 106 10.69 3.76 -6.24
CA GLY A 106 11.14 3.10 -5.01
C GLY A 106 10.03 2.66 -4.05
N LEU A 107 8.76 2.63 -4.49
CA LEU A 107 7.67 2.13 -3.67
C LEU A 107 7.70 0.60 -3.53
N TYR A 108 7.05 0.11 -2.49
CA TYR A 108 6.79 -1.31 -2.26
C TYR A 108 5.43 -1.71 -2.84
N ILE A 109 5.24 -3.01 -3.04
CA ILE A 109 3.98 -3.60 -3.49
C ILE A 109 3.50 -4.57 -2.42
N SER A 110 2.32 -4.34 -1.86
CA SER A 110 1.75 -5.20 -0.83
C SER A 110 0.72 -6.17 -1.42
N ILE A 111 0.91 -7.44 -1.14
CA ILE A 111 0.13 -8.54 -1.72
C ILE A 111 -0.81 -9.12 -0.68
N SER A 112 -2.11 -9.09 -0.99
CA SER A 112 -3.18 -9.64 -0.18
C SER A 112 -3.61 -11.05 -0.60
N GLY A 113 -4.59 -11.62 0.10
CA GLY A 113 -5.11 -12.97 -0.13
C GLY A 113 -5.63 -13.24 -1.54
N ILE A 114 -5.93 -12.20 -2.32
CA ILE A 114 -6.43 -12.31 -3.70
C ILE A 114 -5.46 -13.06 -4.63
N ILE A 115 -4.15 -13.03 -4.35
CA ILE A 115 -3.12 -13.75 -5.13
C ILE A 115 -3.39 -15.25 -5.18
N THR A 116 -4.06 -15.79 -4.15
CA THR A 116 -4.39 -17.22 -4.03
C THR A 116 -5.63 -17.61 -4.82
N PHE A 117 -6.38 -16.65 -5.39
CA PHE A 117 -7.66 -16.93 -6.04
C PHE A 117 -7.46 -17.59 -7.41
N LYS A 118 -8.40 -18.49 -7.78
CA LYS A 118 -8.32 -19.22 -9.04
C LYS A 118 -8.14 -18.29 -10.25
N ASN A 119 -8.85 -17.18 -10.27
CA ASN A 119 -8.89 -16.25 -11.40
C ASN A 119 -7.81 -15.16 -11.33
N ALA A 120 -6.81 -15.27 -10.44
CA ALA A 120 -5.75 -14.26 -10.24
C ALA A 120 -4.49 -14.57 -11.08
N GLU A 121 -4.61 -15.23 -12.23
CA GLU A 121 -3.44 -15.61 -13.04
C GLU A 121 -2.66 -14.40 -13.56
N THR A 122 -3.35 -13.40 -14.10
CA THR A 122 -2.73 -12.15 -14.56
C THR A 122 -1.96 -11.46 -13.43
N LEU A 123 -2.57 -11.40 -12.23
CA LEU A 123 -1.92 -10.83 -11.05
C LEU A 123 -0.65 -11.63 -10.68
N ARG A 124 -0.72 -12.97 -10.68
CA ARG A 124 0.45 -13.81 -10.41
C ARG A 124 1.59 -13.58 -11.40
N ASN A 125 1.27 -13.40 -12.68
CA ASN A 125 2.26 -13.11 -13.71
C ASN A 125 2.92 -11.74 -13.48
N THR A 126 2.16 -10.72 -13.12
CA THR A 126 2.71 -9.41 -12.73
C THR A 126 3.59 -9.52 -11.49
N VAL A 127 3.12 -10.21 -10.44
CA VAL A 127 3.83 -10.32 -9.15
C VAL A 127 5.16 -11.07 -9.30
N LYS A 128 5.26 -12.07 -10.16
CA LYS A 128 6.53 -12.78 -10.45
C LYS A 128 7.65 -11.87 -10.97
N ASN A 129 7.29 -10.75 -11.57
CA ASN A 129 8.24 -9.77 -12.11
C ASN A 129 8.65 -8.69 -11.08
N ILE A 130 8.07 -8.72 -9.86
CA ILE A 130 8.39 -7.77 -8.80
C ILE A 130 9.60 -8.29 -8.01
N PRO A 131 10.65 -7.49 -7.80
CA PRO A 131 11.76 -7.86 -6.93
C PRO A 131 11.30 -8.20 -5.52
N LEU A 132 11.77 -9.31 -4.95
CA LEU A 132 11.37 -9.76 -3.61
C LEU A 132 11.62 -8.70 -2.52
N GLU A 133 12.67 -7.88 -2.70
CA GLU A 133 13.02 -6.76 -1.80
C GLU A 133 12.00 -5.62 -1.81
N ARG A 134 10.99 -5.69 -2.68
CA ARG A 134 9.91 -4.71 -2.81
C ARG A 134 8.54 -5.28 -2.52
N ILE A 135 8.46 -6.54 -2.09
CA ILE A 135 7.18 -7.20 -1.75
C ILE A 135 6.91 -7.11 -0.25
N LEU A 136 5.66 -6.79 0.06
CA LEU A 136 5.07 -6.92 1.38
C LEU A 136 3.87 -7.88 1.31
N VAL A 137 3.45 -8.39 2.45
CA VAL A 137 2.26 -9.24 2.59
C VAL A 137 1.27 -8.60 3.54
N GLU A 138 0.00 -8.73 3.22
CA GLU A 138 -1.10 -8.19 4.02
C GLU A 138 -2.33 -9.07 3.95
N THR A 139 -3.36 -8.74 4.72
CA THR A 139 -4.63 -9.47 4.74
C THR A 139 -5.74 -8.76 4.00
N ASP A 140 -5.84 -7.45 4.10
CA ASP A 140 -7.04 -6.65 3.77
C ASP A 140 -8.29 -7.11 4.56
N ALA A 141 -8.08 -7.58 5.80
CA ALA A 141 -9.17 -8.05 6.64
C ALA A 141 -10.19 -6.93 6.93
N PRO A 142 -11.49 -7.23 6.91
CA PRO A 142 -12.15 -8.52 6.92
C PRO A 142 -12.43 -9.14 5.54
N TYR A 143 -11.87 -8.56 4.47
CA TYR A 143 -12.09 -8.95 3.07
C TYR A 143 -10.99 -9.90 2.57
N LEU A 144 -11.15 -10.40 1.35
CA LEU A 144 -10.14 -11.12 0.55
C LEU A 144 -9.52 -12.34 1.23
N SER A 145 -10.31 -13.08 2.03
CA SER A 145 -9.85 -14.29 2.71
C SER A 145 -9.14 -15.24 1.72
N PRO A 146 -7.88 -15.64 2.00
CA PRO A 146 -7.10 -16.49 1.08
C PRO A 146 -7.61 -17.92 1.00
N VAL A 147 -7.24 -18.64 -0.05
CA VAL A 147 -7.42 -20.11 -0.10
C VAL A 147 -6.54 -20.75 0.99
N PRO A 148 -7.05 -21.76 1.74
CA PRO A 148 -8.32 -22.49 1.58
C PRO A 148 -9.54 -21.86 2.28
N LEU A 149 -9.39 -20.66 2.86
CA LEU A 149 -10.39 -20.05 3.73
C LEU A 149 -11.39 -19.12 2.99
N ARG A 150 -11.47 -19.25 1.66
CA ARG A 150 -12.44 -18.49 0.83
C ARG A 150 -13.86 -18.61 1.36
N GLY A 151 -14.58 -17.47 1.35
CA GLY A 151 -15.96 -17.39 1.86
C GLY A 151 -16.09 -17.19 3.37
N LYS A 152 -15.00 -17.31 4.14
CA LYS A 152 -14.97 -16.93 5.54
C LYS A 152 -14.59 -15.45 5.69
N ARG A 153 -14.95 -14.83 6.82
CA ARG A 153 -14.44 -13.52 7.20
C ARG A 153 -12.91 -13.63 7.38
N ASN A 154 -12.18 -12.73 6.73
CA ASN A 154 -10.72 -12.69 6.85
C ASN A 154 -10.28 -12.12 8.22
N GLU A 155 -9.11 -12.53 8.67
CA GLU A 155 -8.48 -12.08 9.92
C GLU A 155 -6.96 -12.00 9.77
N PRO A 156 -6.24 -11.23 10.62
CA PRO A 156 -4.79 -11.03 10.49
C PRO A 156 -3.97 -12.34 10.45
N ALA A 157 -4.39 -13.37 11.19
CA ALA A 157 -3.71 -14.67 11.22
C ALA A 157 -3.66 -15.36 9.83
N PHE A 158 -4.60 -15.04 8.94
CA PHE A 158 -4.68 -15.68 7.62
C PHE A 158 -3.62 -15.18 6.64
N VAL A 159 -2.86 -14.14 6.98
CA VAL A 159 -1.69 -13.70 6.18
C VAL A 159 -0.70 -14.83 5.92
N THR A 160 -0.63 -15.82 6.81
CA THR A 160 0.24 -17.01 6.66
C THR A 160 -0.06 -17.80 5.39
N HIS A 161 -1.32 -17.88 4.96
CA HIS A 161 -1.72 -18.55 3.72
C HIS A 161 -1.26 -17.77 2.49
N THR A 162 -1.38 -16.43 2.52
CA THR A 162 -0.86 -15.55 1.47
C THR A 162 0.65 -15.68 1.35
N ALA A 163 1.37 -15.62 2.48
CA ALA A 163 2.81 -15.75 2.50
C ALA A 163 3.29 -17.13 2.00
N LYS A 164 2.61 -18.21 2.41
CA LYS A 164 2.92 -19.57 1.92
C LYS A 164 2.75 -19.66 0.40
N PHE A 165 1.64 -19.16 -0.13
CA PHE A 165 1.38 -19.15 -1.58
C PHE A 165 2.44 -18.37 -2.34
N LEU A 166 2.85 -17.19 -1.84
CA LEU A 166 3.92 -16.40 -2.47
C LEU A 166 5.27 -17.12 -2.42
N ALA A 167 5.60 -17.80 -1.33
CA ALA A 167 6.83 -18.58 -1.25
C ALA A 167 6.86 -19.69 -2.33
N GLU A 168 5.75 -20.39 -2.53
CA GLU A 168 5.59 -21.37 -3.61
C GLU A 168 5.70 -20.72 -5.00
N LEU A 169 5.08 -19.54 -5.20
CA LEU A 169 5.10 -18.79 -6.45
C LEU A 169 6.53 -18.37 -6.86
N PHE A 170 7.37 -18.00 -5.87
CA PHE A 170 8.76 -17.61 -6.08
C PHE A 170 9.77 -18.75 -5.95
N ASN A 171 9.27 -19.97 -5.68
CA ASN A 171 10.11 -21.17 -5.50
C ASN A 171 11.17 -21.00 -4.39
N ILE A 172 10.78 -20.41 -3.27
CA ILE A 172 11.60 -20.26 -2.06
C ILE A 172 10.89 -20.83 -0.84
N SER A 173 11.59 -21.01 0.28
CA SER A 173 10.98 -21.46 1.51
C SER A 173 10.10 -20.36 2.15
N SER A 174 9.03 -20.77 2.86
CA SER A 174 8.22 -19.82 3.63
C SER A 174 9.04 -19.06 4.67
N LYS A 175 10.06 -19.70 5.25
CA LYS A 175 10.98 -19.05 6.21
C LYS A 175 11.77 -17.91 5.55
N GLU A 176 12.24 -18.13 4.33
CA GLU A 176 12.98 -17.14 3.55
C GLU A 176 12.06 -15.99 3.16
N LEU A 177 10.87 -16.26 2.62
CA LEU A 177 9.90 -15.21 2.27
C LEU A 177 9.54 -14.37 3.51
N ASN A 178 9.23 -15.02 4.64
CA ASN A 178 8.90 -14.30 5.87
C ASN A 178 10.04 -13.39 6.32
N LYS A 179 11.30 -13.84 6.23
CA LYS A 179 12.47 -13.02 6.55
C LYS A 179 12.56 -11.79 5.61
N ILE A 180 12.39 -12.00 4.31
CA ILE A 180 12.46 -10.92 3.30
C ILE A 180 11.35 -9.90 3.56
N THR A 181 10.10 -10.33 3.65
CA THR A 181 8.95 -9.42 3.82
C THR A 181 8.96 -8.69 5.17
N THR A 182 9.46 -9.34 6.23
CA THR A 182 9.68 -8.69 7.54
C THR A 182 10.76 -7.61 7.43
N ASN A 183 11.89 -7.89 6.78
CA ASN A 183 12.93 -6.89 6.55
C ASN A 183 12.40 -5.73 5.70
N ASN A 184 11.64 -6.02 4.65
CA ASN A 184 11.01 -5.00 3.81
C ASN A 184 10.06 -4.10 4.62
N PHE A 185 9.29 -4.69 5.54
CA PHE A 185 8.41 -3.94 6.43
C PHE A 185 9.20 -2.94 7.29
N PHE A 186 10.24 -3.38 7.99
CA PHE A 186 11.04 -2.49 8.84
C PHE A 186 11.89 -1.48 8.03
N ASN A 187 12.30 -1.82 6.82
CA ASN A 187 12.96 -0.89 5.91
C ASN A 187 12.02 0.23 5.45
N LEU A 188 10.74 -0.06 5.26
CA LEU A 188 9.74 0.93 4.89
C LEU A 188 9.24 1.73 6.10
N PHE A 189 8.81 1.04 7.15
CA PHE A 189 8.21 1.61 8.35
C PHE A 189 9.25 1.83 9.46
N THR A 190 10.16 2.77 9.23
CA THR A 190 11.34 3.00 10.09
C THR A 190 11.02 3.42 11.53
N LYS A 191 9.78 3.84 11.81
CA LYS A 191 9.30 4.09 13.18
C LYS A 191 8.76 2.83 13.87
N ALA A 192 8.51 1.76 13.13
CA ALA A 192 8.07 0.50 13.73
C ALA A 192 9.26 -0.22 14.38
N SER A 193 9.06 -0.77 15.56
CA SER A 193 10.03 -1.63 16.25
C SER A 193 9.34 -2.90 16.72
N LEU A 194 10.09 -4.00 16.80
CA LEU A 194 9.66 -5.13 17.60
C LEU A 194 9.81 -4.68 19.06
N GLU A 195 8.70 -4.58 19.79
CA GLU A 195 8.76 -4.49 21.25
C GLU A 195 9.34 -5.80 21.76
N GLU A 196 10.44 -5.71 22.52
CA GLU A 196 11.02 -6.85 23.25
C GLU A 196 10.10 -7.28 24.39
#